data_b145ba8a8b45f90551c4224cd54da41b
#
_entry.id   b145ba8a8b45f90551c4224cd54da41b
#
_cell.length_a   1.000
_cell.length_b   1.000
_cell.length_c   1.000
_cell.angle_alpha   90.00
_cell.angle_beta   90.00
_cell.angle_gamma   90.00
#
_symmetry.space_group_name_H-M   'P 1'
#
loop_
_entity.id
_entity.type
_entity.pdbx_description
1 polymer ?
#
loop_
_entity_poly.entity_id
_entity_poly.type
_entity_poly.pdbx_seq_one_letter_code
_entity_poly.pdbx_strand_id
1 'polypeptide(L)'
;MKKHQSQFFVLFAFVLAQIAWLGLLGLWIYWYVSNYIIFKQVGKGFDVPPKIVLDAPKVGIFVIGIIMIVGIAVAVFIIFRNLTVQRKLTGLYDNFIANITHELKSPLSSIQLYLETLSSKNLTPEKQKEFYSIMAKDTDRLHKLINSILEISRIEQKRIAHNYHISGAEIIPKIIESSFKNFRLPENAAKIDGSVRGKCVIDKDAMQIVFDNLTDNAIKYSSAPVSITVTLKSNEKQNIIEFSDKGIGIGIKDQKTIFHKFHRVYNKNIPNVKGTGLGLYWVKEIIRLHGGKISVKSGGLNIGTTFIIELPIYKISKILYIKSLLRKTAKKEKFMEAADGD
;
A
#
# COMPACT_ATOMS: atom_id res chain seq x y z
N MET A 1 0.39 -14.49 -22.27
CA MET A 1 -0.76 -14.37 -23.18
C MET A 1 -2.07 -14.88 -22.56
N LYS A 2 -2.18 -16.07 -21.97
CA LYS A 2 -3.44 -16.62 -21.39
C LYS A 2 -4.12 -15.73 -20.31
N LYS A 3 -3.38 -15.00 -19.49
CA LYS A 3 -3.92 -14.16 -18.40
C LYS A 3 -4.65 -12.88 -18.93
N HIS A 4 -4.18 -12.33 -20.05
CA HIS A 4 -4.82 -11.16 -20.71
C HIS A 4 -6.13 -11.54 -21.41
N GLN A 5 -6.18 -12.74 -22.03
CA GLN A 5 -7.41 -13.26 -22.66
C GLN A 5 -8.52 -13.51 -21.64
N SER A 6 -8.18 -14.03 -20.44
CA SER A 6 -9.17 -14.25 -19.38
C SER A 6 -9.76 -12.93 -18.84
N GLN A 7 -8.98 -11.86 -18.74
CA GLN A 7 -9.48 -10.55 -18.30
C GLN A 7 -10.38 -9.90 -19.32
N PHE A 8 -10.03 -10.01 -20.60
CA PHE A 8 -10.85 -9.49 -21.69
C PHE A 8 -12.20 -10.20 -21.75
N PHE A 9 -12.21 -11.53 -21.61
CA PHE A 9 -13.44 -12.32 -21.62
C PHE A 9 -14.38 -11.96 -20.46
N VAL A 10 -13.87 -11.78 -19.25
CA VAL A 10 -14.66 -11.38 -18.07
C VAL A 10 -15.24 -9.98 -18.23
N LEU A 11 -14.43 -9.03 -18.74
CA LEU A 11 -14.89 -7.67 -19.02
C LEU A 11 -15.97 -7.67 -20.11
N PHE A 12 -15.77 -8.44 -21.18
CA PHE A 12 -16.72 -8.60 -22.28
C PHE A 12 -18.04 -9.19 -21.79
N ALA A 13 -18.00 -10.26 -21.00
CA ALA A 13 -19.19 -10.88 -20.43
C ALA A 13 -19.95 -9.92 -19.51
N PHE A 14 -19.24 -9.10 -18.72
CA PHE A 14 -19.85 -8.08 -17.87
C PHE A 14 -20.55 -6.99 -18.70
N VAL A 15 -19.89 -6.46 -19.75
CA VAL A 15 -20.47 -5.46 -20.64
C VAL A 15 -21.71 -6.03 -21.35
N LEU A 16 -21.65 -7.28 -21.81
CA LEU A 16 -22.75 -7.96 -22.45
C LEU A 16 -23.93 -8.14 -21.50
N ALA A 17 -23.68 -8.48 -20.23
CA ALA A 17 -24.74 -8.54 -19.22
C ALA A 17 -25.39 -7.17 -18.97
N GLN A 18 -24.62 -6.08 -18.94
CA GLN A 18 -25.17 -4.72 -18.77
C GLN A 18 -26.04 -4.31 -19.99
N ILE A 19 -25.61 -4.64 -21.20
CA ILE A 19 -26.42 -4.40 -22.41
C ILE A 19 -27.71 -5.20 -22.37
N ALA A 20 -27.68 -6.46 -21.95
CA ALA A 20 -28.89 -7.30 -21.82
C ALA A 20 -29.86 -6.71 -20.79
N TRP A 21 -29.38 -6.20 -19.64
CA TRP A 21 -30.23 -5.52 -18.65
C TRP A 21 -30.88 -4.25 -19.19
N LEU A 22 -30.13 -3.43 -19.94
CA LEU A 22 -30.67 -2.24 -20.59
C LEU A 22 -31.73 -2.61 -21.65
N GLY A 23 -31.51 -3.71 -22.39
CA GLY A 23 -32.47 -4.27 -23.32
C GLY A 23 -33.77 -4.71 -22.63
N LEU A 24 -33.65 -5.42 -21.49
CA LEU A 24 -34.82 -5.81 -20.68
C LEU A 24 -35.60 -4.61 -20.15
N LEU A 25 -34.90 -3.58 -19.67
CA LEU A 25 -35.50 -2.32 -19.22
C LEU A 25 -36.27 -1.66 -20.39
N GLY A 26 -35.63 -1.57 -21.55
CA GLY A 26 -36.28 -1.01 -22.78
C GLY A 26 -37.50 -1.78 -23.20
N LEU A 27 -37.42 -3.11 -23.19
CA LEU A 27 -38.56 -3.99 -23.50
C LEU A 27 -39.71 -3.82 -22.50
N TRP A 28 -39.40 -3.67 -21.23
CA TRP A 28 -40.42 -3.47 -20.20
C TRP A 28 -41.10 -2.09 -20.30
N ILE A 29 -40.34 -1.03 -20.56
CA ILE A 29 -40.87 0.31 -20.83
C ILE A 29 -41.77 0.25 -22.10
N TYR A 30 -41.31 -0.39 -23.18
CA TYR A 30 -42.08 -0.56 -24.40
C TYR A 30 -43.40 -1.30 -24.15
N TRP A 31 -43.37 -2.43 -23.43
CA TRP A 31 -44.55 -3.20 -23.08
C TRP A 31 -45.56 -2.37 -22.25
N TYR A 32 -45.07 -1.60 -21.29
CA TYR A 32 -45.92 -0.75 -20.47
C TYR A 32 -46.57 0.36 -21.26
N VAL A 33 -45.80 1.08 -22.10
CA VAL A 33 -46.31 2.16 -22.96
C VAL A 33 -47.29 1.61 -24.00
N SER A 34 -46.99 0.47 -24.63
CA SER A 34 -47.86 -0.18 -25.62
C SER A 34 -49.19 -0.57 -24.97
N ASN A 35 -49.19 -1.23 -23.82
CA ASN A 35 -50.41 -1.56 -23.11
C ASN A 35 -51.23 -0.30 -22.72
N TYR A 36 -50.55 0.75 -22.26
CA TYR A 36 -51.22 2.02 -21.93
C TYR A 36 -51.95 2.62 -23.18
N ILE A 37 -51.28 2.63 -24.33
CA ILE A 37 -51.87 3.14 -25.60
C ILE A 37 -53.05 2.29 -26.04
N ILE A 38 -52.93 0.95 -25.99
CA ILE A 38 -53.99 0.02 -26.34
C ILE A 38 -55.22 0.22 -25.45
N PHE A 39 -55.04 0.25 -24.13
CA PHE A 39 -56.12 0.50 -23.17
C PHE A 39 -56.81 1.86 -23.41
N LYS A 40 -56.02 2.90 -23.73
CA LYS A 40 -56.58 4.23 -24.02
C LYS A 40 -57.40 4.24 -25.33
N GLN A 41 -56.96 3.50 -26.35
CA GLN A 41 -57.70 3.38 -27.62
C GLN A 41 -59.00 2.57 -27.46
N VAL A 42 -58.96 1.44 -26.78
CA VAL A 42 -60.09 0.59 -26.50
C VAL A 42 -61.10 1.31 -25.61
N GLY A 43 -60.64 2.01 -24.56
CA GLY A 43 -61.50 2.79 -23.68
C GLY A 43 -62.27 3.93 -24.37
N LYS A 44 -61.67 4.52 -25.44
CA LYS A 44 -62.39 5.51 -26.27
C LYS A 44 -63.48 4.91 -27.16
N GLY A 45 -63.28 3.64 -27.59
CA GLY A 45 -64.24 2.94 -28.43
C GLY A 45 -65.49 2.41 -27.73
N PHE A 46 -65.42 2.22 -26.38
CA PHE A 46 -66.48 1.62 -25.58
C PHE A 46 -67.08 2.57 -24.49
N ASP A 47 -66.82 3.87 -24.57
CA ASP A 47 -67.33 4.90 -23.64
C ASP A 47 -67.04 4.63 -22.13
N VAL A 48 -65.87 3.96 -21.91
CA VAL A 48 -65.46 3.58 -20.56
C VAL A 48 -64.92 4.81 -19.80
N PRO A 49 -65.40 5.07 -18.58
CA PRO A 49 -64.97 6.25 -17.81
C PRO A 49 -63.46 6.35 -17.65
N PRO A 50 -62.85 7.52 -17.80
CA PRO A 50 -61.37 7.71 -17.73
C PRO A 50 -60.72 7.19 -16.44
N LYS A 51 -61.50 7.04 -15.35
CA LYS A 51 -61.05 6.50 -14.09
C LYS A 51 -60.58 5.06 -14.08
N ILE A 52 -61.07 4.23 -15.06
CA ILE A 52 -60.69 2.81 -15.18
C ILE A 52 -59.32 2.65 -15.91
N VAL A 53 -58.89 3.65 -16.66
CA VAL A 53 -57.70 3.58 -17.49
C VAL A 53 -56.40 3.85 -16.74
N LEU A 54 -56.51 4.54 -15.60
CA LEU A 54 -55.33 4.88 -14.78
C LEU A 54 -55.52 4.37 -13.34
N ASP A 55 -55.51 3.05 -13.18
CA ASP A 55 -55.38 2.48 -11.84
C ASP A 55 -54.01 2.78 -11.27
N ALA A 56 -53.96 3.63 -10.23
CA ALA A 56 -52.76 3.98 -9.49
C ALA A 56 -51.86 2.78 -9.06
N PRO A 57 -52.43 1.56 -8.81
CA PRO A 57 -51.61 0.38 -8.48
C PRO A 57 -50.69 -0.06 -9.63
N LYS A 58 -51.14 0.12 -10.90
CA LYS A 58 -50.34 -0.32 -12.10
C LYS A 58 -49.10 0.54 -12.29
N VAL A 59 -49.20 1.84 -12.04
CA VAL A 59 -48.04 2.75 -12.07
C VAL A 59 -47.03 2.41 -10.93
N GLY A 60 -47.55 2.10 -9.74
CA GLY A 60 -46.72 1.67 -8.59
C GLY A 60 -45.93 0.41 -8.91
N ILE A 61 -46.55 -0.62 -9.47
CA ILE A 61 -45.86 -1.87 -9.87
C ILE A 61 -44.77 -1.61 -10.92
N PHE A 62 -45.05 -0.74 -11.90
CA PHE A 62 -44.07 -0.37 -12.91
C PHE A 62 -42.84 0.34 -12.31
N VAL A 63 -43.09 1.31 -11.43
CA VAL A 63 -42.01 2.03 -10.74
C VAL A 63 -41.17 1.11 -9.86
N ILE A 64 -41.82 0.23 -9.06
CA ILE A 64 -41.13 -0.78 -8.24
C ILE A 64 -40.26 -1.67 -9.11
N GLY A 65 -40.73 -2.11 -10.24
CA GLY A 65 -39.96 -2.94 -11.16
C GLY A 65 -38.73 -2.23 -11.71
N ILE A 66 -38.83 -0.95 -12.10
CA ILE A 66 -37.69 -0.17 -12.56
C ILE A 66 -36.66 -0.08 -11.41
N ILE A 67 -37.11 0.23 -10.18
CA ILE A 67 -36.24 0.32 -9.00
C ILE A 67 -35.49 -1.02 -8.77
N MET A 68 -36.21 -2.15 -8.88
CA MET A 68 -35.60 -3.48 -8.73
C MET A 68 -34.55 -3.75 -9.80
N ILE A 69 -34.84 -3.46 -11.06
CA ILE A 69 -33.88 -3.67 -12.18
C ILE A 69 -32.64 -2.83 -11.96
N VAL A 70 -32.80 -1.53 -11.65
CA VAL A 70 -31.67 -0.65 -11.37
C VAL A 70 -30.88 -1.15 -10.13
N GLY A 71 -31.58 -1.56 -9.06
CA GLY A 71 -30.95 -2.12 -7.86
C GLY A 71 -30.10 -3.35 -8.16
N ILE A 72 -30.59 -4.28 -8.97
CA ILE A 72 -29.85 -5.47 -9.39
C ILE A 72 -28.63 -5.08 -10.24
N ALA A 73 -28.78 -4.15 -11.19
CA ALA A 73 -27.65 -3.68 -12.00
C ALA A 73 -26.53 -3.06 -11.15
N VAL A 74 -26.90 -2.23 -10.16
CA VAL A 74 -25.96 -1.64 -9.19
C VAL A 74 -25.30 -2.73 -8.34
N ALA A 75 -26.04 -3.70 -7.83
CA ALA A 75 -25.53 -4.81 -7.06
C ALA A 75 -24.50 -5.63 -7.86
N VAL A 76 -24.83 -5.99 -9.11
CA VAL A 76 -23.93 -6.70 -10.02
C VAL A 76 -22.64 -5.88 -10.28
N PHE A 77 -22.78 -4.57 -10.51
CA PHE A 77 -21.63 -3.68 -10.67
C PHE A 77 -20.72 -3.66 -9.44
N ILE A 78 -21.29 -3.56 -8.25
CA ILE A 78 -20.53 -3.57 -6.98
C ILE A 78 -19.80 -4.91 -6.81
N ILE A 79 -20.50 -6.04 -7.04
CA ILE A 79 -19.91 -7.38 -6.95
C ILE A 79 -18.75 -7.52 -7.95
N PHE A 80 -18.95 -7.13 -9.20
CA PHE A 80 -17.90 -7.18 -10.22
C PHE A 80 -16.68 -6.35 -9.84
N ARG A 81 -16.89 -5.13 -9.33
CA ARG A 81 -15.83 -4.26 -8.84
C ARG A 81 -15.05 -4.92 -7.71
N ASN A 82 -15.73 -5.49 -6.73
CA ASN A 82 -15.12 -6.16 -5.60
C ASN A 82 -14.31 -7.39 -6.03
N LEU A 83 -14.86 -8.23 -6.91
CA LEU A 83 -14.16 -9.39 -7.46
C LEU A 83 -12.90 -9.00 -8.23
N THR A 84 -12.95 -7.91 -9.01
CA THR A 84 -11.78 -7.41 -9.74
C THR A 84 -10.68 -6.93 -8.80
N VAL A 85 -11.05 -6.24 -7.72
CA VAL A 85 -10.10 -5.81 -6.68
C VAL A 85 -9.50 -7.02 -5.95
N GLN A 86 -10.31 -7.99 -5.54
CA GLN A 86 -9.84 -9.21 -4.89
C GLN A 86 -8.88 -10.00 -5.78
N ARG A 87 -9.19 -10.19 -7.06
CA ARG A 87 -8.28 -10.87 -8.02
C ARG A 87 -6.93 -10.17 -8.15
N LYS A 88 -6.92 -8.84 -8.17
CA LYS A 88 -5.66 -8.06 -8.18
C LYS A 88 -4.85 -8.30 -6.91
N LEU A 89 -5.51 -8.28 -5.75
CA LEU A 89 -4.86 -8.53 -4.47
C LEU A 89 -4.29 -9.95 -4.39
N THR A 90 -5.05 -10.96 -4.81
CA THR A 90 -4.56 -12.35 -4.86
C THR A 90 -3.34 -12.47 -5.77
N GLY A 91 -3.37 -11.88 -6.96
CA GLY A 91 -2.21 -11.92 -7.86
C GLY A 91 -0.96 -11.20 -7.30
N LEU A 92 -1.15 -10.13 -6.52
CA LEU A 92 -0.04 -9.47 -5.81
C LEU A 92 0.48 -10.35 -4.68
N TYR A 93 -0.41 -11.03 -3.95
CA TYR A 93 -0.05 -11.96 -2.89
C TYR A 93 0.73 -13.17 -3.42
N ASP A 94 0.29 -13.78 -4.52
CA ASP A 94 0.98 -14.89 -5.17
C ASP A 94 2.41 -14.50 -5.58
N ASN A 95 2.57 -13.33 -6.20
CA ASN A 95 3.88 -12.79 -6.56
C ASN A 95 4.75 -12.52 -5.33
N PHE A 96 4.16 -12.06 -4.24
CA PHE A 96 4.85 -11.82 -2.97
C PHE A 96 5.37 -13.13 -2.38
N ILE A 97 4.52 -14.16 -2.28
CA ILE A 97 4.94 -15.48 -1.77
C ILE A 97 6.06 -16.06 -2.63
N ALA A 98 5.94 -16.00 -3.97
CA ALA A 98 6.98 -16.46 -4.87
C ALA A 98 8.31 -15.70 -4.65
N ASN A 99 8.26 -14.38 -4.52
CA ASN A 99 9.45 -13.56 -4.28
C ASN A 99 10.09 -13.85 -2.91
N ILE A 100 9.30 -13.95 -1.85
CA ILE A 100 9.82 -14.30 -0.51
C ILE A 100 10.46 -15.67 -0.53
N THR A 101 9.79 -16.66 -1.11
CA THR A 101 10.35 -18.01 -1.21
C THR A 101 11.70 -17.99 -1.92
N HIS A 102 11.83 -17.22 -3.00
CA HIS A 102 13.09 -17.07 -3.70
C HIS A 102 14.16 -16.33 -2.87
N GLU A 103 13.77 -15.24 -2.19
CA GLU A 103 14.66 -14.45 -1.33
C GLU A 103 15.11 -15.21 -0.06
N LEU A 104 14.30 -16.17 0.44
CA LEU A 104 14.68 -17.07 1.54
C LEU A 104 15.58 -18.21 1.03
N LYS A 105 15.26 -18.80 -0.12
CA LYS A 105 15.98 -19.96 -0.66
C LYS A 105 17.45 -19.60 -1.01
N SER A 106 17.69 -18.41 -1.55
CA SER A 106 19.04 -17.98 -1.99
C SER A 106 20.07 -18.00 -0.83
N PRO A 107 19.89 -17.25 0.28
CA PRO A 107 20.83 -17.27 1.39
C PRO A 107 20.88 -18.63 2.10
N LEU A 108 19.76 -19.36 2.19
CA LEU A 108 19.73 -20.68 2.78
C LEU A 108 20.60 -21.69 1.99
N SER A 109 20.48 -21.67 0.66
CA SER A 109 21.32 -22.51 -0.20
C SER A 109 22.81 -22.11 -0.15
N SER A 110 23.10 -20.83 0.01
CA SER A 110 24.47 -20.32 0.20
C SER A 110 25.07 -20.85 1.51
N ILE A 111 24.34 -20.74 2.62
CA ILE A 111 24.77 -21.24 3.93
C ILE A 111 25.01 -22.74 3.86
N GLN A 112 24.07 -23.48 3.28
CA GLN A 112 24.19 -24.94 3.13
C GLN A 112 25.43 -25.32 2.32
N LEU A 113 25.69 -24.68 1.19
CA LEU A 113 26.86 -24.94 0.35
C LEU A 113 28.18 -24.69 1.10
N TYR A 114 28.26 -23.60 1.85
CA TYR A 114 29.46 -23.29 2.64
C TYR A 114 29.66 -24.27 3.79
N LEU A 115 28.59 -24.73 4.46
CA LEU A 115 28.66 -25.77 5.49
C LEU A 115 29.15 -27.10 4.91
N GLU A 116 28.59 -27.52 3.77
CA GLU A 116 29.03 -28.74 3.08
C GLU A 116 30.50 -28.65 2.63
N THR A 117 30.92 -27.48 2.14
CA THR A 117 32.32 -27.26 1.72
C THR A 117 33.28 -27.26 2.93
N LEU A 118 32.88 -26.65 4.06
CA LEU A 118 33.66 -26.70 5.30
C LEU A 118 33.80 -28.11 5.87
N SER A 119 32.76 -28.95 5.70
CA SER A 119 32.75 -30.32 6.21
C SER A 119 33.51 -31.30 5.32
N SER A 120 33.58 -31.04 4.00
CA SER A 120 34.12 -31.99 3.02
C SER A 120 35.53 -31.66 2.55
N LYS A 121 36.06 -30.48 2.81
CA LYS A 121 37.36 -30.01 2.32
C LYS A 121 38.26 -29.49 3.43
N ASN A 122 39.53 -29.84 3.41
CA ASN A 122 40.56 -29.20 4.22
C ASN A 122 40.85 -27.80 3.65
N LEU A 123 40.25 -26.77 4.28
CA LEU A 123 40.41 -25.38 3.87
C LEU A 123 41.44 -24.66 4.78
N THR A 124 42.13 -23.67 4.21
CA THR A 124 42.99 -22.79 4.99
C THR A 124 42.17 -21.99 6.03
N PRO A 125 42.78 -21.61 7.16
CA PRO A 125 42.10 -20.82 8.19
C PRO A 125 41.48 -19.52 7.65
N GLU A 126 42.13 -18.88 6.67
CA GLU A 126 41.64 -17.66 6.02
C GLU A 126 40.36 -17.91 5.25
N LYS A 127 40.27 -19.00 4.46
CA LYS A 127 39.07 -19.40 3.74
C LYS A 127 37.93 -19.81 4.67
N GLN A 128 38.25 -20.48 5.76
CA GLN A 128 37.23 -20.82 6.77
C GLN A 128 36.63 -19.53 7.37
N LYS A 129 37.47 -18.54 7.74
CA LYS A 129 37.02 -17.26 8.25
C LYS A 129 36.17 -16.47 7.24
N GLU A 130 36.57 -16.51 5.96
CA GLU A 130 35.77 -15.91 4.88
C GLU A 130 34.37 -16.54 4.80
N PHE A 131 34.29 -17.87 4.78
CA PHE A 131 33.00 -18.58 4.70
C PHE A 131 32.10 -18.32 5.91
N TYR A 132 32.67 -18.31 7.13
CA TYR A 132 31.91 -17.91 8.31
C TYR A 132 31.37 -16.49 8.20
N SER A 133 32.16 -15.56 7.66
CA SER A 133 31.71 -14.17 7.45
C SER A 133 30.57 -14.07 6.45
N ILE A 134 30.58 -14.86 5.37
CA ILE A 134 29.51 -14.90 4.37
C ILE A 134 28.25 -15.51 4.96
N MET A 135 28.37 -16.64 5.67
CA MET A 135 27.22 -17.30 6.32
C MET A 135 26.57 -16.38 7.38
N ALA A 136 27.38 -15.65 8.14
CA ALA A 136 26.87 -14.69 9.12
C ALA A 136 26.07 -13.56 8.44
N LYS A 137 26.56 -13.03 7.30
CA LYS A 137 25.83 -12.02 6.52
C LYS A 137 24.52 -12.58 5.93
N ASP A 138 24.53 -13.81 5.44
CA ASP A 138 23.34 -14.44 4.90
C ASP A 138 22.31 -14.74 6.01
N THR A 139 22.76 -15.13 7.20
CA THR A 139 21.90 -15.32 8.38
C THR A 139 21.28 -13.99 8.82
N ASP A 140 22.03 -12.90 8.90
CA ASP A 140 21.51 -11.57 9.23
C ASP A 140 20.48 -11.09 8.20
N ARG A 141 20.72 -11.40 6.93
CA ARG A 141 19.76 -11.12 5.86
C ARG A 141 18.46 -11.90 6.01
N LEU A 142 18.52 -13.20 6.38
CA LEU A 142 17.34 -14.02 6.67
C LEU A 142 16.56 -13.46 7.85
N HIS A 143 17.24 -13.09 8.93
CA HIS A 143 16.60 -12.46 10.10
C HIS A 143 15.86 -11.18 9.73
N LYS A 144 16.48 -10.29 8.96
CA LYS A 144 15.83 -9.05 8.50
C LYS A 144 14.58 -9.33 7.65
N LEU A 145 14.64 -10.34 6.76
CA LEU A 145 13.51 -10.71 5.93
C LEU A 145 12.36 -11.29 6.76
N ILE A 146 12.64 -12.21 7.68
CA ILE A 146 11.65 -12.81 8.59
C ILE A 146 10.99 -11.72 9.45
N ASN A 147 11.77 -10.85 10.06
CA ASN A 147 11.24 -9.75 10.86
C ASN A 147 10.33 -8.84 10.05
N SER A 148 10.70 -8.51 8.80
CA SER A 148 9.85 -7.73 7.91
C SER A 148 8.50 -8.42 7.63
N ILE A 149 8.47 -9.74 7.49
CA ILE A 149 7.23 -10.51 7.30
C ILE A 149 6.37 -10.51 8.57
N LEU A 150 6.98 -10.74 9.73
CA LEU A 150 6.28 -10.75 11.01
C LEU A 150 5.67 -9.39 11.35
N GLU A 151 6.39 -8.33 11.06
CA GLU A 151 5.90 -6.97 11.25
C GLU A 151 4.66 -6.70 10.38
N ILE A 152 4.65 -7.16 9.12
CA ILE A 152 3.48 -7.05 8.24
C ILE A 152 2.27 -7.74 8.86
N SER A 153 2.46 -8.96 9.33
CA SER A 153 1.40 -9.71 9.99
C SER A 153 0.82 -8.95 11.20
N ARG A 154 1.69 -8.30 11.99
CA ARG A 154 1.28 -7.47 13.14
C ARG A 154 0.48 -6.24 12.72
N ILE A 155 0.88 -5.54 11.64
CA ILE A 155 0.11 -4.38 11.12
C ILE A 155 -1.25 -4.82 10.60
N GLU A 156 -1.33 -5.89 9.82
CA GLU A 156 -2.61 -6.39 9.27
C GLU A 156 -3.60 -6.74 10.37
N GLN A 157 -3.12 -7.30 11.45
CA GLN A 157 -3.93 -7.62 12.62
C GLN A 157 -4.27 -6.40 13.48
N LYS A 158 -3.86 -5.17 13.07
CA LYS A 158 -3.99 -3.94 13.88
C LYS A 158 -3.38 -4.06 15.30
N ARG A 159 -2.40 -4.95 15.46
CA ARG A 159 -1.75 -5.27 16.74
C ARG A 159 -0.45 -4.50 16.96
N ILE A 160 -0.10 -3.54 16.11
CA ILE A 160 1.06 -2.69 16.38
C ILE A 160 0.68 -1.70 17.48
N ALA A 161 1.28 -1.88 18.62
CA ALA A 161 1.35 -0.82 19.60
C ALA A 161 2.57 0.02 19.27
N HIS A 162 2.31 1.22 18.81
CA HIS A 162 3.33 2.25 18.72
C HIS A 162 3.57 2.85 20.10
N ASN A 163 4.83 3.01 20.45
CA ASN A 163 5.23 3.72 21.66
C ASN A 163 5.31 5.22 21.34
N TYR A 164 4.16 5.89 21.32
CA TYR A 164 4.09 7.29 20.95
C TYR A 164 4.57 8.21 22.10
N HIS A 165 5.56 9.04 21.80
CA HIS A 165 6.02 10.10 22.68
C HIS A 165 5.85 11.47 22.05
N ILE A 166 5.55 12.48 22.88
CA ILE A 166 5.61 13.87 22.47
C ILE A 166 7.08 14.29 22.51
N SER A 167 7.68 14.47 21.35
CA SER A 167 9.09 14.84 21.20
C SER A 167 9.23 16.20 20.53
N GLY A 168 10.31 16.93 20.84
CA GLY A 168 10.68 18.09 20.04
C GLY A 168 11.02 17.70 18.61
N ALA A 169 10.87 18.62 17.69
CA ALA A 169 11.10 18.34 16.28
C ALA A 169 12.56 17.99 15.96
N GLU A 170 13.50 18.34 16.82
CA GLU A 170 14.92 18.01 16.73
C GLU A 170 15.22 16.50 16.75
N ILE A 171 14.25 15.67 17.13
CA ILE A 171 14.38 14.21 17.06
C ILE A 171 14.44 13.68 15.63
N ILE A 172 13.77 14.39 14.68
CA ILE A 172 13.65 13.96 13.27
C ILE A 172 15.03 13.92 12.60
N PRO A 173 15.84 14.98 12.58
CA PRO A 173 17.17 14.92 12.00
C PRO A 173 18.06 13.86 12.68
N LYS A 174 17.95 13.66 14.00
CA LYS A 174 18.71 12.62 14.70
C LYS A 174 18.38 11.20 14.24
N ILE A 175 17.10 10.92 13.96
CA ILE A 175 16.68 9.61 13.42
C ILE A 175 17.22 9.44 12.00
N ILE A 176 17.18 10.49 11.17
CA ILE A 176 17.72 10.47 9.81
C ILE A 176 19.23 10.22 9.80
N GLU A 177 19.99 10.93 10.66
CA GLU A 177 21.42 10.73 10.82
C GLU A 177 21.74 9.30 11.31
N SER A 178 20.93 8.77 12.23
CA SER A 178 21.05 7.39 12.70
C SER A 178 20.88 6.40 11.54
N SER A 179 19.92 6.64 10.64
CA SER A 179 19.73 5.82 9.44
C SER A 179 20.96 5.87 8.54
N PHE A 180 21.53 7.04 8.28
CA PHE A 180 22.74 7.17 7.46
C PHE A 180 23.93 6.41 8.06
N LYS A 181 24.09 6.46 9.38
CA LYS A 181 25.13 5.70 10.11
C LYS A 181 24.91 4.19 10.04
N ASN A 182 23.64 3.73 10.17
CA ASN A 182 23.30 2.31 10.08
C ASN A 182 23.68 1.72 8.71
N PHE A 183 23.53 2.51 7.64
CA PHE A 183 23.91 2.12 6.28
C PHE A 183 25.37 2.47 5.93
N ARG A 184 26.15 3.01 6.89
CA ARG A 184 27.57 3.38 6.70
C ARG A 184 27.79 4.28 5.49
N LEU A 185 26.89 5.23 5.27
CA LEU A 185 27.04 6.18 4.17
C LEU A 185 28.26 7.08 4.40
N PRO A 186 29.07 7.36 3.36
CA PRO A 186 30.12 8.37 3.44
C PRO A 186 29.52 9.76 3.77
N GLU A 187 30.24 10.60 4.47
CA GLU A 187 29.78 11.95 4.87
C GLU A 187 29.34 12.83 3.68
N ASN A 188 29.97 12.65 2.54
CA ASN A 188 29.65 13.39 1.31
C ASN A 188 28.47 12.79 0.52
N ALA A 189 28.00 11.59 0.88
CA ALA A 189 26.90 10.92 0.18
C ALA A 189 25.51 11.35 0.66
N ALA A 190 25.40 11.92 1.86
CA ALA A 190 24.13 12.30 2.44
C ALA A 190 24.22 13.67 3.16
N LYS A 191 23.20 14.51 2.93
CA LYS A 191 23.15 15.88 3.48
C LYS A 191 21.75 16.14 4.04
N ILE A 192 21.71 16.82 5.20
CA ILE A 192 20.49 17.33 5.82
C ILE A 192 20.54 18.86 5.80
N ASP A 193 19.58 19.49 5.14
CA ASP A 193 19.46 20.93 5.03
C ASP A 193 18.16 21.43 5.70
N GLY A 194 18.22 22.58 6.33
CA GLY A 194 17.08 23.21 6.98
C GLY A 194 16.79 22.70 8.39
N SER A 195 15.61 23.00 8.89
CA SER A 195 15.20 22.62 10.25
C SER A 195 13.68 22.45 10.34
N VAL A 196 13.24 21.65 11.31
CA VAL A 196 11.84 21.47 11.67
C VAL A 196 11.57 22.07 13.04
N ARG A 197 10.32 22.51 13.27
CA ARG A 197 9.92 23.27 14.46
C ARG A 197 8.73 22.61 15.18
N GLY A 198 8.56 22.96 16.45
CA GLY A 198 7.43 22.51 17.24
C GLY A 198 7.64 21.12 17.81
N LYS A 199 6.58 20.56 18.38
CA LYS A 199 6.57 19.21 18.93
C LYS A 199 5.82 18.27 17.99
N CYS A 200 6.22 17.01 17.92
CA CYS A 200 5.54 15.96 17.17
C CYS A 200 5.18 14.81 18.11
N VAL A 201 4.17 14.05 17.76
CA VAL A 201 3.86 12.76 18.41
C VAL A 201 4.42 11.67 17.53
N ILE A 202 5.50 11.06 17.95
CA ILE A 202 6.20 10.04 17.16
C ILE A 202 6.64 8.86 18.03
N ASP A 203 6.67 7.72 17.41
CA ASP A 203 7.38 6.53 17.84
C ASP A 203 8.75 6.51 17.15
N LYS A 204 9.83 6.58 17.92
CA LYS A 204 11.19 6.69 17.39
C LYS A 204 11.58 5.46 16.57
N ASP A 205 11.26 4.27 17.07
CA ASP A 205 11.63 3.01 16.43
C ASP A 205 10.88 2.84 15.11
N ALA A 206 9.58 3.17 15.09
CA ALA A 206 8.80 3.16 13.87
C ALA A 206 9.32 4.20 12.85
N MET A 207 9.71 5.39 13.30
CA MET A 207 10.28 6.41 12.41
C MET A 207 11.69 6.03 11.92
N GLN A 208 12.47 5.29 12.72
CA GLN A 208 13.73 4.71 12.27
C GLN A 208 13.50 3.76 11.09
N ILE A 209 12.49 2.88 11.17
CA ILE A 209 12.10 1.98 10.08
C ILE A 209 11.74 2.78 8.81
N VAL A 210 11.05 3.93 8.94
CA VAL A 210 10.72 4.79 7.80
C VAL A 210 11.98 5.25 7.07
N PHE A 211 12.93 5.86 7.82
CA PHE A 211 14.13 6.41 7.19
C PHE A 211 15.10 5.33 6.74
N ASP A 212 15.18 4.20 7.43
CA ASP A 212 15.97 3.05 6.98
C ASP A 212 15.46 2.50 5.65
N ASN A 213 14.15 2.39 5.46
CA ASN A 213 13.56 1.97 4.19
C ASN A 213 13.81 2.98 3.05
N LEU A 214 13.74 4.27 3.32
CA LEU A 214 14.03 5.30 2.31
C LEU A 214 15.51 5.32 1.95
N THR A 215 16.40 5.18 2.93
CA THR A 215 17.85 5.13 2.73
C THR A 215 18.25 3.87 1.95
N ASP A 216 17.72 2.71 2.31
CA ASP A 216 17.95 1.44 1.60
C ASP A 216 17.49 1.53 0.13
N ASN A 217 16.34 2.13 -0.11
CA ASN A 217 15.85 2.37 -1.48
C ASN A 217 16.76 3.34 -2.24
N ALA A 218 17.19 4.45 -1.64
CA ALA A 218 18.10 5.38 -2.27
C ALA A 218 19.42 4.72 -2.66
N ILE A 219 19.98 3.84 -1.82
CA ILE A 219 21.20 3.08 -2.13
C ILE A 219 20.95 2.07 -3.25
N LYS A 220 19.87 1.29 -3.17
CA LYS A 220 19.54 0.23 -4.12
C LYS A 220 19.26 0.72 -5.53
N TYR A 221 18.65 1.91 -5.63
CA TYR A 221 18.22 2.47 -6.91
C TYR A 221 19.07 3.64 -7.38
N SER A 222 20.17 3.93 -6.69
CA SER A 222 21.16 4.92 -7.15
C SER A 222 22.08 4.33 -8.22
N SER A 223 22.37 5.15 -9.22
CA SER A 223 23.58 4.99 -10.02
C SER A 223 24.74 5.56 -9.18
N ALA A 224 25.82 4.81 -9.02
CA ALA A 224 26.97 5.28 -8.21
C ALA A 224 27.52 6.63 -8.75
N PRO A 225 27.93 7.56 -7.87
CA PRO A 225 27.90 7.52 -6.41
C PRO A 225 26.52 7.83 -5.80
N VAL A 226 26.20 7.22 -4.65
CA VAL A 226 24.97 7.52 -3.90
C VAL A 226 24.96 8.99 -3.50
N SER A 227 23.84 9.67 -3.73
CA SER A 227 23.64 11.07 -3.33
C SER A 227 22.24 11.26 -2.77
N ILE A 228 22.15 11.56 -1.49
CA ILE A 228 20.89 11.79 -0.77
C ILE A 228 20.89 13.21 -0.20
N THR A 229 19.81 13.94 -0.42
CA THR A 229 19.59 15.24 0.20
C THR A 229 18.27 15.23 0.94
N VAL A 230 18.29 15.54 2.24
CA VAL A 230 17.08 15.68 3.03
C VAL A 230 16.86 17.15 3.36
N THR A 231 15.75 17.72 2.88
CA THR A 231 15.39 19.12 3.17
C THR A 231 14.27 19.13 4.21
N LEU A 232 14.53 19.86 5.29
CA LEU A 232 13.62 20.00 6.43
C LEU A 232 12.95 21.38 6.40
N LYS A 233 11.62 21.42 6.42
CA LYS A 233 10.82 22.64 6.41
C LYS A 233 9.67 22.51 7.40
N SER A 234 9.15 23.64 7.87
CA SER A 234 7.95 23.69 8.70
C SER A 234 7.03 24.80 8.25
N ASN A 235 5.74 24.53 8.31
CA ASN A 235 4.70 25.56 8.26
C ASN A 235 3.93 25.57 9.60
N GLU A 236 2.87 26.35 9.71
CA GLU A 236 2.07 26.46 10.95
C GLU A 236 1.37 25.18 11.40
N LYS A 237 1.21 24.18 10.50
CA LYS A 237 0.40 22.97 10.74
C LYS A 237 1.23 21.70 10.77
N GLN A 238 2.34 21.66 10.05
CA GLN A 238 3.07 20.44 9.81
C GLN A 238 4.57 20.66 9.54
N ASN A 239 5.36 19.66 9.91
CA ASN A 239 6.75 19.51 9.49
C ASN A 239 6.79 18.75 8.16
N ILE A 240 7.59 19.23 7.23
CA ILE A 240 7.74 18.68 5.88
C ILE A 240 9.19 18.22 5.74
N ILE A 241 9.35 16.95 5.38
CA ILE A 241 10.63 16.30 5.16
C ILE A 241 10.67 15.86 3.70
N GLU A 242 11.53 16.48 2.91
CA GLU A 242 11.76 16.13 1.51
C GLU A 242 13.03 15.26 1.44
N PHE A 243 12.87 13.96 1.24
CA PHE A 243 13.96 12.99 1.11
C PHE A 243 14.21 12.72 -0.36
N SER A 244 15.30 13.26 -0.90
CA SER A 244 15.62 13.25 -2.33
C SER A 244 16.85 12.39 -2.61
N ASP A 245 16.77 11.53 -3.62
CA ASP A 245 17.88 10.76 -4.19
C ASP A 245 18.14 11.14 -5.65
N LYS A 246 19.35 10.90 -6.13
CA LYS A 246 19.75 11.03 -7.53
C LYS A 246 19.76 9.68 -8.24
N GLY A 247 18.80 8.81 -7.92
CA GLY A 247 18.69 7.48 -8.51
C GLY A 247 17.99 7.46 -9.87
N ILE A 248 17.61 6.26 -10.26
CA ILE A 248 16.97 5.98 -11.56
C ILE A 248 15.58 6.62 -11.73
N GLY A 249 15.03 7.25 -10.70
CA GLY A 249 13.71 7.87 -10.74
C GLY A 249 12.55 6.87 -10.86
N ILE A 250 11.32 7.42 -10.91
CA ILE A 250 10.08 6.64 -10.95
C ILE A 250 9.18 7.16 -12.05
N GLY A 251 8.74 6.28 -12.96
CA GLY A 251 7.82 6.61 -14.03
C GLY A 251 6.48 7.16 -13.49
N ILE A 252 5.87 8.13 -14.19
CA ILE A 252 4.65 8.83 -13.75
C ILE A 252 3.51 7.85 -13.42
N LYS A 253 3.38 6.77 -14.19
CA LYS A 253 2.34 5.73 -13.97
C LYS A 253 2.56 4.98 -12.66
N ASP A 254 3.81 4.73 -12.30
CA ASP A 254 4.18 3.93 -11.13
C ASP A 254 4.13 4.74 -9.83
N GLN A 255 4.32 6.07 -9.88
CA GLN A 255 4.27 6.94 -8.70
C GLN A 255 2.98 6.80 -7.87
N LYS A 256 1.87 6.45 -8.50
CA LYS A 256 0.58 6.22 -7.82
C LYS A 256 0.51 4.87 -7.11
N THR A 257 1.33 3.91 -7.52
CA THR A 257 1.22 2.51 -7.11
C THR A 257 2.38 2.00 -6.26
N ILE A 258 3.52 2.72 -6.20
CA ILE A 258 4.71 2.29 -5.44
C ILE A 258 4.47 2.08 -3.94
N PHE A 259 3.45 2.74 -3.38
CA PHE A 259 3.04 2.56 -1.99
C PHE A 259 2.03 1.43 -1.78
N HIS A 260 1.68 0.70 -2.85
CA HIS A 260 0.82 -0.46 -2.71
C HIS A 260 1.63 -1.66 -2.21
N LYS A 261 0.98 -2.47 -1.38
CA LYS A 261 1.54 -3.69 -0.83
C LYS A 261 2.00 -4.63 -1.95
N PHE A 262 3.21 -5.16 -1.83
CA PHE A 262 3.83 -6.10 -2.78
C PHE A 262 4.10 -5.52 -4.18
N HIS A 263 3.94 -4.21 -4.36
CA HIS A 263 4.18 -3.59 -5.65
C HIS A 263 5.67 -3.41 -5.91
N ARG A 264 6.10 -3.80 -7.10
CA ARG A 264 7.46 -3.58 -7.62
C ARG A 264 7.36 -3.06 -9.03
N VAL A 265 8.18 -2.09 -9.37
CA VAL A 265 8.29 -1.59 -10.75
C VAL A 265 9.21 -2.55 -11.51
N TYR A 266 8.64 -3.27 -12.48
CA TYR A 266 9.39 -4.14 -13.38
C TYR A 266 9.65 -3.38 -14.68
N ASN A 267 10.89 -3.02 -14.92
CA ASN A 267 11.33 -2.45 -16.18
C ASN A 267 12.65 -3.14 -16.60
N LYS A 268 12.79 -3.46 -17.88
CA LYS A 268 14.01 -4.10 -18.42
C LYS A 268 15.27 -3.27 -18.19
N ASN A 269 15.12 -1.95 -18.06
CA ASN A 269 16.21 -0.99 -17.83
C ASN A 269 16.50 -0.72 -16.35
N ILE A 270 15.72 -1.32 -15.43
CA ILE A 270 15.95 -1.21 -13.98
C ILE A 270 16.76 -2.44 -13.56
N PRO A 271 17.86 -2.27 -12.83
CA PRO A 271 18.60 -3.39 -12.27
C PRO A 271 17.63 -4.33 -11.52
N ASN A 272 17.88 -5.64 -11.63
CA ASN A 272 17.08 -6.62 -10.89
C ASN A 272 17.40 -6.53 -9.38
N VAL A 273 16.95 -5.46 -8.77
CA VAL A 273 17.19 -5.16 -7.36
C VAL A 273 16.35 -6.10 -6.51
N LYS A 274 16.99 -6.87 -5.66
CA LYS A 274 16.31 -7.77 -4.71
C LYS A 274 15.46 -6.98 -3.70
N GLY A 275 14.22 -7.45 -3.46
CA GLY A 275 13.35 -6.82 -2.47
C GLY A 275 11.93 -7.33 -2.48
N THR A 276 11.24 -7.21 -1.36
CA THR A 276 9.89 -7.76 -1.10
C THR A 276 8.74 -6.91 -1.66
N GLY A 277 9.00 -5.65 -2.04
CA GLY A 277 7.95 -4.68 -2.41
C GLY A 277 7.11 -4.19 -1.23
N LEU A 278 7.66 -4.25 -0.02
CA LEU A 278 6.97 -3.90 1.21
C LEU A 278 7.48 -2.62 1.87
N GLY A 279 8.72 -2.24 1.62
CA GLY A 279 9.35 -1.11 2.30
C GLY A 279 8.56 0.20 2.18
N LEU A 280 8.16 0.60 0.96
CA LEU A 280 7.39 1.84 0.77
C LEU A 280 5.94 1.73 1.27
N TYR A 281 5.34 0.55 1.25
CA TYR A 281 4.05 0.32 1.90
C TYR A 281 4.16 0.57 3.43
N TRP A 282 5.24 0.07 4.06
CA TRP A 282 5.56 0.31 5.46
C TRP A 282 5.69 1.79 5.77
N VAL A 283 6.51 2.48 5.00
CA VAL A 283 6.72 3.91 5.15
C VAL A 283 5.37 4.63 5.15
N LYS A 284 4.49 4.33 4.19
CA LYS A 284 3.16 4.93 4.11
C LYS A 284 2.30 4.62 5.33
N GLU A 285 2.25 3.36 5.78
CA GLU A 285 1.41 2.97 6.92
C GLU A 285 1.90 3.57 8.24
N ILE A 286 3.21 3.56 8.49
CA ILE A 286 3.78 4.19 9.68
C ILE A 286 3.48 5.70 9.68
N ILE A 287 3.74 6.40 8.59
CA ILE A 287 3.45 7.84 8.49
C ILE A 287 1.94 8.11 8.68
N ARG A 288 1.06 7.30 8.10
CA ARG A 288 -0.39 7.40 8.29
C ARG A 288 -0.79 7.20 9.76
N LEU A 289 -0.18 6.25 10.45
CA LEU A 289 -0.44 5.98 11.88
C LEU A 289 0.04 7.14 12.77
N HIS A 290 1.04 7.90 12.33
CA HIS A 290 1.50 9.13 12.97
C HIS A 290 0.65 10.36 12.59
N GLY A 291 -0.49 10.16 11.86
CA GLY A 291 -1.37 11.24 11.41
C GLY A 291 -0.77 12.08 10.28
N GLY A 292 0.34 11.63 9.69
CA GLY A 292 1.02 12.28 8.59
C GLY A 292 0.58 11.78 7.21
N LYS A 293 1.22 12.31 6.19
CA LYS A 293 1.04 11.93 4.79
C LYS A 293 2.40 11.76 4.13
N ILE A 294 2.50 10.79 3.22
CA ILE A 294 3.64 10.66 2.31
C ILE A 294 3.19 10.75 0.87
N SER A 295 3.99 11.41 0.07
CA SER A 295 3.84 11.49 -1.38
C SER A 295 5.21 11.35 -2.05
N VAL A 296 5.21 11.17 -3.38
CA VAL A 296 6.41 11.05 -4.18
C VAL A 296 6.36 12.02 -5.35
N LYS A 297 7.51 12.57 -5.70
CA LYS A 297 7.74 13.36 -6.92
C LYS A 297 8.97 12.81 -7.61
N SER A 298 8.86 12.52 -8.90
CA SER A 298 9.98 12.21 -9.78
C SER A 298 9.65 12.76 -11.15
N GLY A 299 10.64 13.40 -11.80
CA GLY A 299 10.49 13.90 -13.16
C GLY A 299 10.47 12.81 -14.22
N GLY A 300 10.63 11.56 -13.82
CA GLY A 300 10.71 10.40 -14.70
C GLY A 300 11.99 9.58 -14.46
N LEU A 301 12.31 8.71 -15.41
CA LEU A 301 13.50 7.87 -15.33
C LEU A 301 14.78 8.73 -15.42
N ASN A 302 15.80 8.36 -14.63
CA ASN A 302 17.12 8.98 -14.52
C ASN A 302 17.15 10.44 -14.02
N ILE A 303 16.07 10.88 -13.35
CA ILE A 303 15.98 12.24 -12.78
C ILE A 303 15.99 12.22 -11.24
N GLY A 304 16.05 11.02 -10.65
CA GLY A 304 15.98 10.85 -9.20
C GLY A 304 14.55 10.86 -8.67
N THR A 305 14.44 10.70 -7.36
CA THR A 305 13.16 10.63 -6.65
C THR A 305 13.17 11.51 -5.41
N THR A 306 12.05 12.17 -5.13
CA THR A 306 11.83 12.91 -3.88
C THR A 306 10.60 12.36 -3.18
N PHE A 307 10.79 11.79 -2.01
CA PHE A 307 9.72 11.43 -1.09
C PHE A 307 9.43 12.61 -0.17
N ILE A 308 8.15 13.01 -0.08
CA ILE A 308 7.70 14.13 0.73
C ILE A 308 6.86 13.59 1.87
N ILE A 309 7.35 13.74 3.09
CA ILE A 309 6.69 13.35 4.33
C ILE A 309 6.18 14.59 5.04
N GLU A 310 4.89 14.60 5.37
CA GLU A 310 4.21 15.67 6.10
C GLU A 310 3.78 15.11 7.47
N LEU A 311 4.36 15.61 8.56
CA LEU A 311 4.02 15.21 9.93
C LEU A 311 3.34 16.36 10.66
N PRO A 312 2.19 16.14 11.32
CA PRO A 312 1.47 17.18 12.01
C PRO A 312 2.27 17.71 13.21
N ILE A 313 2.30 19.03 13.40
CA ILE A 313 2.80 19.66 14.61
C ILE A 313 1.77 19.46 15.72
N TYR A 314 2.23 19.05 16.89
CA TYR A 314 1.42 18.90 18.07
C TYR A 314 0.85 20.27 18.51
N LYS A 315 -0.47 20.39 18.54
CA LYS A 315 -1.17 21.53 19.14
C LYS A 315 -2.09 21.02 20.25
N ILE A 316 -2.12 21.73 21.37
CA ILE A 316 -2.96 21.39 22.53
C ILE A 316 -4.45 21.26 22.13
N SER A 317 -4.91 22.01 21.13
CA SER A 317 -6.27 21.92 20.59
C SER A 317 -6.63 20.55 19.96
N LYS A 318 -5.65 19.70 19.61
CA LYS A 318 -5.85 18.33 19.11
C LYS A 318 -5.69 17.25 20.19
N ILE A 319 -5.81 17.63 21.43
CA ILE A 319 -5.57 16.76 22.60
C ILE A 319 -6.43 15.48 22.58
N LEU A 320 -7.65 15.52 22.03
CA LEU A 320 -8.52 14.34 21.93
C LEU A 320 -7.98 13.27 20.99
N TYR A 321 -7.46 13.66 19.84
CA TYR A 321 -6.83 12.71 18.89
C TYR A 321 -5.58 12.07 19.50
N ILE A 322 -4.77 12.87 20.15
CA ILE A 322 -3.53 12.43 20.80
C ILE A 322 -3.82 11.58 22.02
N LYS A 323 -4.79 11.95 22.84
CA LYS A 323 -5.28 11.08 23.93
C LYS A 323 -5.80 9.74 23.40
N SER A 324 -6.39 9.70 22.22
CA SER A 324 -6.81 8.43 21.60
C SER A 324 -5.61 7.58 21.14
N LEU A 325 -4.54 8.19 20.65
CA LEU A 325 -3.29 7.50 20.30
C LEU A 325 -2.57 7.00 21.55
N LEU A 326 -2.39 7.86 22.55
CA LEU A 326 -1.71 7.52 23.82
C LEU A 326 -2.52 6.49 24.65
N ARG A 327 -3.86 6.53 24.65
CA ARG A 327 -4.70 5.49 25.30
C ARG A 327 -4.58 4.12 24.65
N LYS A 328 -4.31 4.05 23.35
CA LYS A 328 -4.03 2.77 22.68
C LYS A 328 -2.71 2.17 23.15
N THR A 329 -1.72 2.99 23.49
CA THR A 329 -0.44 2.57 24.08
C THR A 329 -0.62 2.05 25.51
N ALA A 330 -1.23 2.85 26.39
CA ALA A 330 -1.42 2.51 27.82
C ALA A 330 -2.31 1.26 28.05
N LYS A 331 -3.26 1.00 27.15
CA LYS A 331 -4.10 -0.22 27.24
C LYS A 331 -3.33 -1.49 26.91
N LYS A 332 -2.19 -1.39 26.24
CA LYS A 332 -1.37 -2.56 25.87
C LYS A 332 -0.26 -2.82 26.88
N GLU A 333 0.32 -1.81 27.50
CA GLU A 333 1.23 -2.03 28.64
C GLU A 333 0.57 -2.88 29.70
N LYS A 334 -0.70 -2.56 30.05
CA LYS A 334 -1.50 -3.39 30.98
C LYS A 334 -1.81 -4.81 30.47
N PHE A 335 -1.88 -5.02 29.14
CA PHE A 335 -2.14 -6.36 28.56
C PHE A 335 -0.86 -7.20 28.49
N MET A 336 0.29 -6.56 28.32
CA MET A 336 1.60 -7.26 28.33
C MET A 336 2.04 -7.60 29.74
N GLU A 337 1.86 -6.69 30.73
CA GLU A 337 2.09 -6.99 32.15
C GLU A 337 1.21 -8.12 32.69
N ALA A 338 -0.01 -8.26 32.13
CA ALA A 338 -0.91 -9.37 32.51
C ALA A 338 -0.59 -10.70 31.80
N ALA A 339 0.16 -10.67 30.69
CA ALA A 339 0.56 -11.86 29.94
C ALA A 339 1.94 -12.40 30.31
N ASP A 340 2.79 -11.55 30.93
CA ASP A 340 4.12 -11.95 31.46
C ASP A 340 4.04 -12.38 32.94
N GLY A 341 2.84 -12.37 33.56
CA GLY A 341 2.59 -12.73 34.94
C GLY A 341 1.88 -14.05 35.18
N ASP A 342 1.63 -14.84 34.12
CA ASP A 342 1.17 -16.24 34.12
C ASP A 342 2.30 -17.11 33.50
#